data_b8d5f5e490f779508c85d2c9b3b85d39
#
_entry.id   b8d5f5e490f779508c85d2c9b3b85d39
#
_cell.length_a   1.000
_cell.length_b   1.000
_cell.length_c   1.000
_cell.angle_alpha   90.00
_cell.angle_beta   90.00
_cell.angle_gamma   90.00
#
_symmetry.space_group_name_H-M   'P 1'
#
loop_
_entity.id
_entity.type
_entity.pdbx_description
1 polymer ?
#
loop_
_entity_poly.entity_id
_entity_poly.type
_entity_poly.pdbx_seq_one_letter_code
_entity_poly.pdbx_strand_id
1 'polypeptide(L)'
;MLNRISRKASSFTESVIREMTRQATLHGAINLSQGFPDFPAPADIKRAACDAIEADINQYAVTWGAKRFRDAIAAKTKWHLGLDIDPDREIVVTCGSTEAMIATMLAVMNPGDEVIVFEPYYENYGPDAILSDSVMRYVTLHAPDATSPVWHYDPDELRAAFNERTRAIIITTPHNPTGKVFTREELRFIADLCIEHDALALTDEIYEHIWYPDAARGIEHVAMATLDGMRDRTVTINSLSKTYSVTGWRVGYAIAAPDLINGIRQVHDFLTVGAAAPLQEAGVYAMGLPPEYYNHLQTEYQRRRDFLLGVPEETGFKCYRPDGAYYIITDISEFGFQNDVEFTQHLIKNIGVAVVPGSSFYRKSEMGAQQVRFCYCKKDETLEAAAERLRKLR
;
A
#
# COMPACT_ATOMS: atom_id res chain seq x y z
N MET A 1 22.81 -22.23 -24.46
CA MET A 1 23.27 -22.10 -23.07
C MET A 1 22.12 -22.46 -22.16
N LEU A 2 22.33 -23.27 -21.11
CA LEU A 2 21.32 -23.49 -20.07
C LEU A 2 21.00 -22.16 -19.38
N ASN A 3 19.72 -21.80 -19.30
CA ASN A 3 19.29 -20.65 -18.49
C ASN A 3 19.60 -20.99 -17.03
N ARG A 4 20.47 -20.21 -16.39
CA ARG A 4 20.93 -20.48 -15.01
C ARG A 4 19.97 -20.00 -13.94
N ILE A 5 18.94 -19.22 -14.32
CA ILE A 5 17.92 -18.71 -13.41
C ILE A 5 16.57 -19.38 -13.68
N SER A 6 15.73 -19.46 -12.65
CA SER A 6 14.40 -20.06 -12.77
C SER A 6 13.48 -19.25 -13.69
N ARG A 7 12.42 -19.89 -14.22
CA ARG A 7 11.40 -19.20 -15.01
C ARG A 7 10.76 -18.04 -14.23
N LYS A 8 10.45 -18.25 -12.94
CA LYS A 8 9.89 -17.22 -12.06
C LYS A 8 10.82 -16.00 -11.96
N ALA A 9 12.11 -16.22 -11.68
CA ALA A 9 13.08 -15.13 -11.60
C ALA A 9 13.27 -14.41 -12.94
N SER A 10 13.17 -15.12 -14.06
CA SER A 10 13.28 -14.53 -15.42
C SER A 10 12.07 -13.68 -15.81
N SER A 11 10.92 -13.85 -15.15
CA SER A 11 9.71 -13.08 -15.42
C SER A 11 9.63 -11.78 -14.62
N PHE A 12 10.52 -11.54 -13.65
CA PHE A 12 10.59 -10.30 -12.91
C PHE A 12 11.31 -9.22 -13.72
N THR A 13 10.78 -8.01 -13.65
CA THR A 13 11.44 -6.79 -14.12
C THR A 13 11.94 -5.98 -12.94
N GLU A 14 12.90 -5.09 -13.18
CA GLU A 14 13.30 -4.13 -12.15
C GLU A 14 12.09 -3.26 -11.74
N SER A 15 11.95 -3.00 -10.44
CA SER A 15 10.92 -2.08 -9.93
C SER A 15 11.11 -0.69 -10.54
N VAL A 16 10.07 -0.19 -11.20
CA VAL A 16 10.07 1.15 -11.81
C VAL A 16 10.26 2.24 -10.73
N ILE A 17 9.66 2.05 -9.56
CA ILE A 17 9.81 2.99 -8.43
C ILE A 17 11.28 3.09 -7.97
N ARG A 18 12.02 1.96 -7.92
CA ARG A 18 13.44 1.95 -7.56
C ARG A 18 14.29 2.57 -8.67
N GLU A 19 13.98 2.29 -9.93
CA GLU A 19 14.64 2.92 -11.07
C GLU A 19 14.49 4.45 -11.01
N MET A 20 13.30 4.97 -10.76
CA MET A 20 13.08 6.41 -10.63
C MET A 20 13.89 7.01 -9.47
N THR A 21 14.05 6.28 -8.36
CA THR A 21 14.91 6.71 -7.24
C THR A 21 16.37 6.77 -7.66
N ARG A 22 16.86 5.79 -8.41
CA ARG A 22 18.24 5.77 -8.94
C ARG A 22 18.46 6.92 -9.92
N GLN A 23 17.51 7.18 -10.80
CA GLN A 23 17.57 8.30 -11.75
C GLN A 23 17.53 9.65 -11.02
N ALA A 24 16.71 9.79 -9.98
CA ALA A 24 16.68 10.99 -9.16
C ALA A 24 18.05 11.29 -8.55
N THR A 25 18.71 10.28 -7.97
CA THR A 25 20.05 10.41 -7.40
C THR A 25 21.09 10.79 -8.46
N LEU A 26 21.07 10.13 -9.62
CA LEU A 26 22.02 10.36 -10.71
C LEU A 26 21.96 11.79 -11.26
N HIS A 27 20.76 12.38 -11.32
CA HIS A 27 20.54 13.71 -11.89
C HIS A 27 20.35 14.81 -10.85
N GLY A 28 20.49 14.53 -9.55
CA GLY A 28 20.26 15.51 -8.47
C GLY A 28 18.80 16.02 -8.45
N ALA A 29 17.86 15.19 -8.89
CA ALA A 29 16.46 15.51 -8.90
C ALA A 29 15.82 15.28 -7.52
N ILE A 30 14.82 16.09 -7.17
CA ILE A 30 14.02 15.89 -5.95
C ILE A 30 13.14 14.68 -6.15
N ASN A 31 13.25 13.70 -5.24
CA ASN A 31 12.56 12.43 -5.37
C ASN A 31 11.14 12.49 -4.81
N LEU A 32 10.14 12.69 -5.67
CA LEU A 32 8.72 12.53 -5.41
C LEU A 32 8.15 11.22 -6.01
N SER A 33 9.02 10.27 -6.39
CA SER A 33 8.61 8.97 -6.94
C SER A 33 8.36 7.93 -5.85
N GLN A 34 9.28 7.78 -4.90
CA GLN A 34 9.23 6.74 -3.90
C GLN A 34 8.48 7.17 -2.64
N GLY A 35 7.43 6.40 -2.30
CA GLY A 35 6.56 6.65 -1.15
C GLY A 35 7.20 6.23 0.19
N PHE A 36 8.22 6.95 0.61
CA PHE A 36 8.73 6.92 1.98
C PHE A 36 8.95 8.34 2.50
N PRO A 37 8.67 8.60 3.80
CA PRO A 37 8.92 9.88 4.42
C PRO A 37 10.42 10.23 4.46
N ASP A 38 10.78 11.48 4.16
CA ASP A 38 12.13 12.03 4.36
C ASP A 38 12.26 12.82 5.67
N PHE A 39 11.18 12.91 6.44
CA PHE A 39 11.15 13.40 7.81
C PHE A 39 11.42 12.26 8.81
N PRO A 40 11.95 12.59 10.01
CA PRO A 40 12.30 11.58 11.00
C PRO A 40 11.08 10.84 11.54
N ALA A 41 11.26 9.55 11.84
CA ALA A 41 10.31 8.80 12.66
C ALA A 41 10.20 9.42 14.07
N PRO A 42 9.08 9.22 14.78
CA PRO A 42 8.90 9.72 16.16
C PRO A 42 10.04 9.33 17.08
N ALA A 43 10.53 10.31 17.85
CA ALA A 43 11.72 10.13 18.68
C ALA A 43 11.56 9.01 19.71
N ASP A 44 10.37 8.92 20.31
CA ASP A 44 10.11 7.94 21.38
C ASP A 44 10.02 6.51 20.83
N ILE A 45 9.50 6.31 19.62
CA ILE A 45 9.51 4.99 18.96
C ILE A 45 10.96 4.55 18.69
N LYS A 46 11.82 5.48 18.23
CA LYS A 46 13.26 5.19 18.03
C LYS A 46 13.95 4.86 19.35
N ARG A 47 13.63 5.60 20.41
CA ARG A 47 14.16 5.33 21.75
C ARG A 47 13.76 3.94 22.25
N ALA A 48 12.49 3.56 22.11
CA ALA A 48 12.02 2.24 22.48
C ALA A 48 12.77 1.11 21.73
N ALA A 49 13.16 1.33 20.46
CA ALA A 49 14.00 0.38 19.73
C ALA A 49 15.41 0.29 20.32
N CYS A 50 16.05 1.43 20.64
CA CYS A 50 17.37 1.47 21.27
C CYS A 50 17.34 0.79 22.66
N ASP A 51 16.35 1.12 23.47
CA ASP A 51 16.18 0.53 24.82
C ASP A 51 16.03 -1.01 24.72
N ALA A 52 15.30 -1.52 23.73
CA ALA A 52 15.15 -2.95 23.50
C ALA A 52 16.48 -3.62 23.11
N ILE A 53 17.29 -2.98 22.26
CA ILE A 53 18.62 -3.48 21.88
C ILE A 53 19.55 -3.50 23.10
N GLU A 54 19.56 -2.44 23.91
CA GLU A 54 20.35 -2.33 25.12
C GLU A 54 19.92 -3.30 26.24
N ALA A 55 18.62 -3.64 26.27
CA ALA A 55 18.06 -4.66 27.17
C ALA A 55 18.30 -6.11 26.70
N ASP A 56 19.16 -6.33 25.71
CA ASP A 56 19.49 -7.63 25.14
C ASP A 56 18.29 -8.40 24.54
N ILE A 57 17.25 -7.70 24.07
CA ILE A 57 16.16 -8.32 23.29
C ILE A 57 16.64 -8.53 21.86
N ASN A 58 17.71 -9.32 21.68
CA ASN A 58 18.43 -9.48 20.41
C ASN A 58 18.35 -10.90 19.84
N GLN A 59 17.69 -11.83 20.57
CA GLN A 59 17.49 -13.20 20.11
C GLN A 59 16.16 -13.33 19.34
N TYR A 60 15.96 -14.47 18.70
CA TYR A 60 14.71 -14.78 18.01
C TYR A 60 13.50 -14.59 18.92
N ALA A 61 12.53 -13.81 18.48
CA ALA A 61 11.20 -13.89 19.03
C ALA A 61 10.55 -15.24 18.61
N VAL A 62 9.43 -15.58 19.20
CA VAL A 62 8.57 -16.63 18.64
C VAL A 62 8.31 -16.27 17.17
N THR A 63 8.41 -17.23 16.26
CA THR A 63 8.43 -16.98 14.82
C THR A 63 7.23 -16.15 14.34
N TRP A 64 6.03 -16.43 14.83
CA TRP A 64 4.83 -15.65 14.50
C TRP A 64 4.70 -14.32 15.27
N GLY A 65 5.74 -13.87 15.96
CA GLY A 65 5.84 -12.55 16.59
C GLY A 65 5.90 -12.59 18.12
N ALA A 66 6.59 -11.63 18.70
CA ALA A 66 6.68 -11.42 20.14
C ALA A 66 5.28 -11.24 20.75
N LYS A 67 5.00 -11.95 21.86
CA LYS A 67 3.67 -11.93 22.49
C LYS A 67 3.20 -10.51 22.82
N ARG A 68 4.06 -9.72 23.42
CA ARG A 68 3.75 -8.32 23.76
C ARG A 68 3.33 -7.50 22.54
N PHE A 69 3.97 -7.71 21.40
CA PHE A 69 3.62 -6.99 20.18
C PHE A 69 2.29 -7.48 19.59
N ARG A 70 2.03 -8.78 19.60
CA ARG A 70 0.73 -9.33 19.18
C ARG A 70 -0.42 -8.84 20.09
N ASP A 71 -0.20 -8.79 21.39
CA ASP A 71 -1.15 -8.22 22.36
C ASP A 71 -1.43 -6.73 22.06
N ALA A 72 -0.39 -5.96 21.73
CA ALA A 72 -0.52 -4.55 21.36
C ALA A 72 -1.28 -4.34 20.04
N ILE A 73 -1.04 -5.21 19.03
CA ILE A 73 -1.80 -5.22 17.77
C ILE A 73 -3.29 -5.50 18.06
N ALA A 74 -3.60 -6.52 18.87
CA ALA A 74 -4.97 -6.86 19.25
C ALA A 74 -5.67 -5.69 19.96
N ALA A 75 -4.98 -5.06 20.92
CA ALA A 75 -5.50 -3.90 21.65
C ALA A 75 -5.78 -2.70 20.73
N LYS A 76 -4.87 -2.40 19.79
CA LYS A 76 -5.07 -1.35 18.78
C LYS A 76 -6.25 -1.68 17.87
N THR A 77 -6.34 -2.92 17.39
CA THR A 77 -7.44 -3.39 16.52
C THR A 77 -8.79 -3.26 17.23
N LYS A 78 -8.86 -3.61 18.52
CA LYS A 78 -10.07 -3.41 19.31
C LYS A 78 -10.44 -1.93 19.44
N TRP A 79 -9.44 -1.09 19.75
CA TRP A 79 -9.66 0.34 19.89
C TRP A 79 -10.08 1.00 18.58
N HIS A 80 -9.41 0.65 17.47
CA HIS A 80 -9.60 1.32 16.18
C HIS A 80 -10.80 0.81 15.40
N LEU A 81 -10.98 -0.51 15.35
CA LEU A 81 -11.97 -1.19 14.50
C LEU A 81 -13.12 -1.83 15.28
N GLY A 82 -13.05 -1.88 16.62
CA GLY A 82 -14.03 -2.57 17.44
C GLY A 82 -13.95 -4.10 17.40
N LEU A 83 -12.94 -4.67 16.72
CA LEU A 83 -12.78 -6.11 16.57
C LEU A 83 -12.00 -6.73 17.73
N ASP A 84 -12.58 -7.73 18.37
CA ASP A 84 -11.87 -8.58 19.34
C ASP A 84 -11.04 -9.64 18.58
N ILE A 85 -9.72 -9.59 18.76
CA ILE A 85 -8.75 -10.45 18.08
C ILE A 85 -8.03 -11.29 19.13
N ASP A 86 -7.96 -12.60 18.94
CA ASP A 86 -7.12 -13.49 19.74
C ASP A 86 -5.65 -13.35 19.28
N PRO A 87 -4.77 -12.70 20.07
CA PRO A 87 -3.39 -12.45 19.67
C PRO A 87 -2.58 -13.74 19.49
N ASP A 88 -3.00 -14.84 20.08
CA ASP A 88 -2.29 -16.12 19.99
C ASP A 88 -2.72 -16.95 18.77
N ARG A 89 -3.89 -16.69 18.20
CA ARG A 89 -4.46 -17.50 17.13
C ARG A 89 -4.69 -16.76 15.82
N GLU A 90 -4.89 -15.43 15.86
CA GLU A 90 -5.38 -14.64 14.73
C GLU A 90 -4.36 -13.60 14.23
N ILE A 91 -3.11 -13.60 14.73
CA ILE A 91 -2.06 -12.66 14.33
C ILE A 91 -0.79 -13.41 13.96
N VAL A 92 -0.14 -12.96 12.90
CA VAL A 92 1.26 -13.27 12.56
C VAL A 92 2.01 -11.98 12.25
N VAL A 93 3.19 -11.82 12.86
CA VAL A 93 4.12 -10.71 12.60
C VAL A 93 5.11 -11.13 11.53
N THR A 94 5.37 -10.23 10.57
CA THR A 94 6.17 -10.52 9.37
C THR A 94 7.23 -9.44 9.12
N CYS A 95 8.17 -9.69 8.23
CA CYS A 95 9.17 -8.72 7.78
C CYS A 95 8.56 -7.67 6.84
N GLY A 96 7.59 -6.91 7.34
CA GLY A 96 6.80 -5.91 6.65
C GLY A 96 5.58 -6.51 5.94
N SER A 97 4.68 -5.63 5.48
CA SER A 97 3.47 -6.02 4.74
C SER A 97 3.78 -6.76 3.43
N THR A 98 4.94 -6.51 2.83
CA THR A 98 5.39 -7.23 1.63
C THR A 98 5.49 -8.73 1.89
N GLU A 99 6.12 -9.13 3.01
CA GLU A 99 6.15 -10.55 3.37
C GLU A 99 4.77 -11.04 3.78
N ALA A 100 3.98 -10.24 4.51
CA ALA A 100 2.63 -10.63 4.89
C ALA A 100 1.77 -10.99 3.67
N MET A 101 1.87 -10.20 2.57
CA MET A 101 1.15 -10.47 1.34
C MET A 101 1.62 -11.75 0.66
N ILE A 102 2.92 -11.91 0.41
CA ILE A 102 3.42 -13.13 -0.26
C ILE A 102 3.22 -14.38 0.59
N ALA A 103 3.42 -14.30 1.91
CA ALA A 103 3.16 -15.43 2.80
C ALA A 103 1.68 -15.82 2.79
N THR A 104 0.77 -14.84 2.74
CA THR A 104 -0.67 -15.07 2.59
C THR A 104 -0.97 -15.75 1.26
N MET A 105 -0.48 -15.20 0.15
CA MET A 105 -0.74 -15.79 -1.17
C MET A 105 -0.20 -17.22 -1.29
N LEU A 106 1.00 -17.47 -0.79
CA LEU A 106 1.57 -18.83 -0.76
C LEU A 106 0.79 -19.80 0.14
N ALA A 107 0.12 -19.29 1.17
CA ALA A 107 -0.67 -20.11 2.09
C ALA A 107 -2.08 -20.44 1.55
N VAL A 108 -2.67 -19.56 0.73
CA VAL A 108 -4.10 -19.70 0.34
C VAL A 108 -4.31 -19.99 -1.14
N MET A 109 -3.30 -19.75 -2.01
CA MET A 109 -3.41 -19.97 -3.46
C MET A 109 -2.82 -21.30 -3.87
N ASN A 110 -3.49 -22.02 -4.75
CA ASN A 110 -2.95 -23.16 -5.46
C ASN A 110 -2.56 -22.76 -6.91
N PRO A 111 -1.70 -23.54 -7.58
CA PRO A 111 -1.39 -23.29 -9.00
C PRO A 111 -2.65 -23.22 -9.86
N GLY A 112 -2.84 -22.08 -10.54
CA GLY A 112 -3.98 -21.83 -11.41
C GLY A 112 -5.21 -21.20 -10.77
N ASP A 113 -5.22 -21.04 -9.44
CA ASP A 113 -6.21 -20.21 -8.75
C ASP A 113 -6.13 -18.75 -9.24
N GLU A 114 -7.26 -18.07 -9.25
CA GLU A 114 -7.35 -16.70 -9.72
C GLU A 114 -7.45 -15.70 -8.56
N VAL A 115 -6.70 -14.60 -8.69
CA VAL A 115 -6.77 -13.46 -7.77
C VAL A 115 -7.19 -12.21 -8.54
N ILE A 116 -8.26 -11.55 -8.05
CA ILE A 116 -8.75 -10.29 -8.63
C ILE A 116 -7.95 -9.13 -8.06
N VAL A 117 -7.57 -8.18 -8.91
CA VAL A 117 -6.84 -6.95 -8.55
C VAL A 117 -7.44 -5.78 -9.29
N PHE A 118 -7.65 -4.67 -8.60
CA PHE A 118 -8.01 -3.40 -9.24
C PHE A 118 -6.77 -2.78 -9.90
N GLU A 119 -6.86 -2.40 -11.19
CA GLU A 119 -5.80 -1.63 -11.85
C GLU A 119 -6.23 -0.16 -12.07
N PRO A 120 -5.36 0.84 -11.80
CA PRO A 120 -3.92 0.70 -11.50
C PRO A 120 -3.67 0.03 -10.15
N TYR A 121 -2.57 -0.72 -9.99
CA TYR A 121 -2.26 -1.49 -8.79
C TYR A 121 -0.81 -1.27 -8.31
N TYR A 122 -0.56 -1.64 -7.06
CA TYR A 122 0.80 -1.62 -6.51
C TYR A 122 1.65 -2.74 -7.14
N GLU A 123 2.82 -2.36 -7.67
CA GLU A 123 3.69 -3.22 -8.50
C GLU A 123 4.01 -4.61 -7.89
N ASN A 124 3.93 -4.77 -6.58
CA ASN A 124 4.35 -6.01 -5.89
C ASN A 124 3.36 -7.17 -6.07
N TYR A 125 2.07 -6.87 -6.34
CA TYR A 125 1.06 -7.94 -6.47
C TYR A 125 1.30 -8.85 -7.69
N GLY A 126 1.89 -8.30 -8.75
CA GLY A 126 2.29 -9.10 -9.92
C GLY A 126 3.34 -10.17 -9.58
N PRO A 127 4.50 -9.80 -8.99
CA PRO A 127 5.47 -10.75 -8.45
C PRO A 127 4.89 -11.76 -7.46
N ASP A 128 3.99 -11.33 -6.56
CA ASP A 128 3.36 -12.23 -5.59
C ASP A 128 2.49 -13.29 -6.28
N ALA A 129 1.74 -12.92 -7.33
CA ALA A 129 0.97 -13.86 -8.14
C ALA A 129 1.87 -14.87 -8.88
N ILE A 130 3.00 -14.40 -9.45
CA ILE A 130 3.97 -15.29 -10.10
C ILE A 130 4.59 -16.28 -9.09
N LEU A 131 4.93 -15.81 -7.89
CA LEU A 131 5.53 -16.65 -6.86
C LEU A 131 4.56 -17.72 -6.34
N SER A 132 3.27 -17.38 -6.22
CA SER A 132 2.22 -18.29 -5.77
C SER A 132 1.61 -19.15 -6.88
N ASP A 133 2.11 -19.05 -8.12
CA ASP A 133 1.55 -19.71 -9.32
C ASP A 133 0.06 -19.39 -9.57
N SER A 134 -0.42 -18.24 -9.08
CA SER A 134 -1.78 -17.77 -9.28
C SER A 134 -1.91 -16.91 -10.55
N VAL A 135 -3.13 -16.73 -11.01
CA VAL A 135 -3.47 -15.95 -12.21
C VAL A 135 -4.18 -14.67 -11.82
N MET A 136 -3.61 -13.52 -12.18
CA MET A 136 -4.27 -12.24 -11.92
C MET A 136 -5.43 -11.98 -12.88
N ARG A 137 -6.58 -11.58 -12.31
CA ARG A 137 -7.72 -10.99 -13.00
C ARG A 137 -7.79 -9.51 -12.68
N TYR A 138 -7.97 -8.69 -13.68
CA TYR A 138 -7.93 -7.24 -13.52
C TYR A 138 -9.32 -6.65 -13.66
N VAL A 139 -9.63 -5.69 -12.77
CA VAL A 139 -10.83 -4.85 -12.82
C VAL A 139 -10.35 -3.40 -12.86
N THR A 140 -10.87 -2.61 -13.78
CA THR A 140 -10.40 -1.26 -13.99
C THR A 140 -10.97 -0.29 -12.95
N LEU A 141 -10.10 0.45 -12.27
CA LEU A 141 -10.48 1.69 -11.59
C LEU A 141 -10.41 2.83 -12.61
N HIS A 142 -11.55 3.33 -12.99
CA HIS A 142 -11.67 4.47 -13.90
C HIS A 142 -11.31 5.76 -13.18
N ALA A 143 -10.49 6.59 -13.83
CA ALA A 143 -10.14 7.90 -13.31
C ALA A 143 -11.37 8.84 -13.27
N PRO A 144 -11.37 9.84 -12.36
CA PRO A 144 -12.41 10.87 -12.33
C PRO A 144 -12.64 11.52 -13.69
N ASP A 145 -13.89 11.61 -14.10
CA ASP A 145 -14.32 12.22 -15.37
C ASP A 145 -15.62 13.04 -15.20
N ALA A 146 -16.30 13.36 -16.32
CA ALA A 146 -17.54 14.11 -16.29
C ALA A 146 -18.73 13.32 -15.68
N THR A 147 -18.64 12.00 -15.60
CA THR A 147 -19.70 11.12 -15.09
C THR A 147 -19.50 10.76 -13.62
N SER A 148 -18.23 10.70 -13.17
CA SER A 148 -17.87 10.43 -11.77
C SER A 148 -16.72 11.33 -11.33
N PRO A 149 -16.87 12.11 -10.26
CA PRO A 149 -15.82 13.00 -9.74
C PRO A 149 -14.74 12.24 -8.93
N VAL A 150 -14.85 10.92 -8.78
CA VAL A 150 -13.96 10.08 -7.99
C VAL A 150 -13.55 8.84 -8.78
N TRP A 151 -12.43 8.24 -8.38
CA TRP A 151 -12.06 6.92 -8.89
C TRP A 151 -13.16 5.90 -8.58
N HIS A 152 -13.57 5.12 -9.56
CA HIS A 152 -14.65 4.14 -9.44
C HIS A 152 -14.37 2.91 -10.30
N TYR A 153 -15.03 1.80 -9.97
CA TYR A 153 -15.05 0.59 -10.80
C TYR A 153 -16.45 0.36 -11.37
N ASP A 154 -16.53 -0.38 -12.46
CA ASP A 154 -17.80 -0.86 -12.99
C ASP A 154 -18.22 -2.12 -12.18
N PRO A 155 -19.40 -2.10 -11.51
CA PRO A 155 -19.89 -3.25 -10.77
C PRO A 155 -20.11 -4.50 -11.65
N ASP A 156 -20.47 -4.34 -12.92
CA ASP A 156 -20.69 -5.45 -13.83
C ASP A 156 -19.36 -6.07 -14.28
N GLU A 157 -18.31 -5.24 -14.53
CA GLU A 157 -16.95 -5.71 -14.77
C GLU A 157 -16.44 -6.51 -13.57
N LEU A 158 -16.61 -5.97 -12.36
CA LEU A 158 -16.19 -6.65 -11.14
C LEU A 158 -16.92 -7.99 -10.95
N ARG A 159 -18.23 -8.03 -11.12
CA ARG A 159 -19.02 -9.27 -11.03
C ARG A 159 -18.54 -10.30 -12.05
N ALA A 160 -18.28 -9.88 -13.29
CA ALA A 160 -17.81 -10.76 -14.37
C ALA A 160 -16.39 -11.29 -14.16
N ALA A 161 -15.59 -10.63 -13.29
CA ALA A 161 -14.25 -11.09 -12.94
C ALA A 161 -14.27 -12.30 -11.99
N PHE A 162 -15.33 -12.47 -11.19
CA PHE A 162 -15.49 -13.62 -10.31
C PHE A 162 -15.96 -14.87 -11.08
N ASN A 163 -15.37 -16.02 -10.77
CA ASN A 163 -15.72 -17.32 -11.34
C ASN A 163 -15.28 -18.45 -10.39
N GLU A 164 -15.48 -19.71 -10.79
CA GLU A 164 -15.17 -20.89 -9.98
C GLU A 164 -13.69 -21.05 -9.58
N ARG A 165 -12.76 -20.35 -10.27
CA ARG A 165 -11.35 -20.36 -9.94
C ARG A 165 -10.94 -19.17 -9.08
N THR A 166 -11.84 -18.24 -8.84
CA THR A 166 -11.54 -17.07 -8.02
C THR A 166 -11.35 -17.47 -6.57
N ARG A 167 -10.10 -17.42 -6.10
CA ARG A 167 -9.74 -17.74 -4.73
C ARG A 167 -9.71 -16.52 -3.84
N ALA A 168 -9.28 -15.37 -4.39
CA ALA A 168 -9.15 -14.16 -3.61
C ALA A 168 -9.33 -12.89 -4.46
N ILE A 169 -9.60 -11.78 -3.77
CA ILE A 169 -9.48 -10.43 -4.30
C ILE A 169 -8.52 -9.62 -3.43
N ILE A 170 -7.59 -8.87 -4.03
CA ILE A 170 -6.72 -7.93 -3.31
C ILE A 170 -7.36 -6.55 -3.34
N ILE A 171 -7.52 -5.96 -2.15
CA ILE A 171 -8.08 -4.62 -1.97
C ILE A 171 -7.08 -3.78 -1.20
N THR A 172 -6.60 -2.69 -1.81
CA THR A 172 -5.79 -1.70 -1.10
C THR A 172 -6.68 -0.53 -0.71
N THR A 173 -6.82 -0.25 0.58
CA THR A 173 -7.64 0.87 1.05
C THR A 173 -7.03 1.50 2.31
N PRO A 174 -6.67 2.79 2.25
CA PRO A 174 -6.57 3.70 1.08
C PRO A 174 -5.62 3.21 -0.01
N HIS A 175 -5.96 3.50 -1.25
CA HIS A 175 -5.40 2.85 -2.43
C HIS A 175 -4.07 3.48 -2.90
N ASN A 176 -3.08 2.65 -3.18
CA ASN A 176 -1.89 2.98 -3.92
C ASN A 176 -1.99 2.37 -5.34
N PRO A 177 -1.99 3.18 -6.42
CA PRO A 177 -1.45 4.54 -6.52
C PRO A 177 -2.47 5.68 -6.50
N THR A 178 -3.78 5.44 -6.53
CA THR A 178 -4.79 6.46 -6.84
C THR A 178 -5.19 7.36 -5.68
N GLY A 179 -4.94 6.93 -4.44
CA GLY A 179 -5.45 7.61 -3.24
C GLY A 179 -6.95 7.42 -3.00
N LYS A 180 -7.63 6.52 -3.75
CA LYS A 180 -9.02 6.17 -3.49
C LYS A 180 -9.17 5.58 -2.10
N VAL A 181 -10.21 5.99 -1.39
CA VAL A 181 -10.76 5.29 -0.23
C VAL A 181 -12.05 4.65 -0.69
N PHE A 182 -12.15 3.34 -0.56
CA PHE A 182 -13.37 2.61 -0.93
C PHE A 182 -14.48 2.94 0.06
N THR A 183 -15.66 3.26 -0.43
CA THR A 183 -16.82 3.51 0.41
C THR A 183 -17.36 2.22 1.03
N ARG A 184 -18.16 2.36 2.09
CA ARG A 184 -18.82 1.21 2.73
C ARG A 184 -19.70 0.44 1.75
N GLU A 185 -20.40 1.14 0.85
CA GLU A 185 -21.24 0.54 -0.19
C GLU A 185 -20.42 -0.24 -1.21
N GLU A 186 -19.30 0.34 -1.68
CA GLU A 186 -18.39 -0.35 -2.59
C GLU A 186 -17.80 -1.61 -1.95
N LEU A 187 -17.36 -1.51 -0.69
CA LEU A 187 -16.82 -2.65 0.05
C LEU A 187 -17.90 -3.69 0.35
N ARG A 188 -19.16 -3.28 0.61
CA ARG A 188 -20.28 -4.21 0.80
C ARG A 188 -20.56 -4.99 -0.48
N PHE A 189 -20.55 -4.31 -1.65
CA PHE A 189 -20.73 -5.01 -2.93
C PHE A 189 -19.62 -6.04 -3.19
N ILE A 190 -18.36 -5.69 -2.89
CA ILE A 190 -17.23 -6.63 -2.99
C ILE A 190 -17.40 -7.79 -2.01
N ALA A 191 -17.83 -7.51 -0.78
CA ALA A 191 -18.07 -8.51 0.25
C ALA A 191 -19.15 -9.51 -0.15
N ASP A 192 -20.25 -9.03 -0.76
CA ASP A 192 -21.32 -9.91 -1.24
C ASP A 192 -20.81 -10.87 -2.31
N LEU A 193 -19.95 -10.40 -3.24
CA LEU A 193 -19.32 -11.26 -4.24
C LEU A 193 -18.35 -12.27 -3.59
N CYS A 194 -17.57 -11.86 -2.59
CA CYS A 194 -16.69 -12.76 -1.85
C CYS A 194 -17.49 -13.87 -1.15
N ILE A 195 -18.65 -13.53 -0.59
CA ILE A 195 -19.55 -14.51 0.06
C ILE A 195 -20.17 -15.44 -0.98
N GLU A 196 -20.67 -14.90 -2.09
CA GLU A 196 -21.31 -15.66 -3.18
C GLU A 196 -20.36 -16.70 -3.79
N HIS A 197 -19.08 -16.33 -3.98
CA HIS A 197 -18.07 -17.17 -4.63
C HIS A 197 -17.13 -17.89 -3.67
N ASP A 198 -17.38 -17.84 -2.36
CA ASP A 198 -16.49 -18.35 -1.30
C ASP A 198 -15.02 -17.91 -1.47
N ALA A 199 -14.83 -16.66 -1.87
CA ALA A 199 -13.53 -16.04 -2.09
C ALA A 199 -13.04 -15.29 -0.84
N LEU A 200 -11.71 -15.17 -0.70
CA LEU A 200 -11.05 -14.41 0.37
C LEU A 200 -10.87 -12.95 -0.04
N ALA A 201 -10.93 -12.04 0.91
CA ALA A 201 -10.48 -10.66 0.75
C ALA A 201 -9.09 -10.49 1.39
N LEU A 202 -8.06 -10.21 0.57
CA LEU A 202 -6.72 -9.87 1.02
C LEU A 202 -6.61 -8.34 1.04
N THR A 203 -6.72 -7.74 2.24
CA THR A 203 -6.79 -6.28 2.35
C THR A 203 -5.45 -5.70 2.76
N ASP A 204 -4.87 -4.85 1.90
CA ASP A 204 -3.67 -4.07 2.21
C ASP A 204 -4.10 -2.73 2.82
N GLU A 205 -4.08 -2.67 4.15
CA GLU A 205 -4.58 -1.54 4.94
C GLU A 205 -3.45 -0.71 5.57
N ILE A 206 -2.26 -0.71 4.96
CA ILE A 206 -1.08 0.01 5.50
C ILE A 206 -1.27 1.52 5.60
N TYR A 207 -2.29 2.08 4.95
CA TYR A 207 -2.65 3.50 5.01
C TYR A 207 -3.90 3.75 5.86
N GLU A 208 -4.35 2.83 6.71
CA GLU A 208 -5.60 2.90 7.50
C GLU A 208 -5.79 4.21 8.29
N HIS A 209 -4.71 4.91 8.65
CA HIS A 209 -4.73 6.19 9.34
C HIS A 209 -4.38 7.40 8.44
N ILE A 210 -4.21 7.19 7.14
CA ILE A 210 -3.85 8.24 6.18
C ILE A 210 -4.98 8.35 5.17
N TRP A 211 -6.09 8.94 5.60
CA TRP A 211 -7.27 9.27 4.78
C TRP A 211 -7.77 10.64 5.20
N TYR A 212 -8.52 11.30 4.32
CA TYR A 212 -8.84 12.71 4.47
C TYR A 212 -10.35 12.88 4.60
N PRO A 213 -10.86 13.21 5.80
CA PRO A 213 -12.29 13.32 6.05
C PRO A 213 -12.97 14.28 5.09
N ASP A 214 -14.05 13.83 4.49
CA ASP A 214 -14.97 14.66 3.71
C ASP A 214 -16.40 14.25 4.09
N ALA A 215 -16.99 15.00 5.01
CA ALA A 215 -18.31 14.68 5.54
C ALA A 215 -19.41 14.75 4.46
N ALA A 216 -19.22 15.58 3.43
CA ALA A 216 -20.20 15.70 2.34
C ALA A 216 -20.21 14.45 1.43
N ARG A 217 -19.07 13.76 1.34
CA ARG A 217 -18.91 12.52 0.53
C ARG A 217 -18.87 11.27 1.38
N GLY A 218 -18.97 11.36 2.71
CA GLY A 218 -18.92 10.22 3.62
C GLY A 218 -17.59 9.47 3.60
N ILE A 219 -16.46 10.15 3.32
CA ILE A 219 -15.15 9.52 3.24
C ILE A 219 -14.68 9.14 4.64
N GLU A 220 -14.52 7.84 4.84
CA GLU A 220 -13.95 7.22 6.04
C GLU A 220 -13.22 5.93 5.65
N HIS A 221 -12.19 5.53 6.41
CA HIS A 221 -11.60 4.21 6.26
C HIS A 221 -12.53 3.15 6.86
N VAL A 222 -12.89 2.16 6.05
CA VAL A 222 -13.68 1.00 6.46
C VAL A 222 -12.84 -0.25 6.26
N ALA A 223 -12.55 -0.98 7.34
CA ALA A 223 -11.85 -2.25 7.25
C ALA A 223 -12.83 -3.35 6.78
N MET A 224 -12.45 -4.11 5.76
CA MET A 224 -13.27 -5.19 5.18
C MET A 224 -13.72 -6.21 6.23
N ALA A 225 -12.85 -6.55 7.17
CA ALA A 225 -13.14 -7.50 8.25
C ALA A 225 -14.29 -7.08 9.18
N THR A 226 -14.70 -5.79 9.16
CA THR A 226 -15.81 -5.27 9.98
C THR A 226 -17.18 -5.44 9.31
N LEU A 227 -17.22 -5.82 8.04
CA LEU A 227 -18.46 -6.03 7.31
C LEU A 227 -19.05 -7.41 7.63
N ASP A 228 -20.37 -7.48 7.67
CA ASP A 228 -21.10 -8.74 7.95
C ASP A 228 -20.67 -9.86 6.99
N GLY A 229 -20.32 -11.01 7.55
CA GLY A 229 -19.87 -12.21 6.80
C GLY A 229 -18.41 -12.16 6.33
N MET A 230 -17.66 -11.08 6.61
CA MET A 230 -16.28 -10.93 6.14
C MET A 230 -15.19 -11.25 7.17
N ARG A 231 -15.54 -11.36 8.46
CA ARG A 231 -14.59 -11.61 9.56
C ARG A 231 -13.71 -12.84 9.30
N ASP A 232 -14.31 -13.95 8.87
CA ASP A 232 -13.63 -15.24 8.72
C ASP A 232 -13.01 -15.43 7.32
N ARG A 233 -13.26 -14.51 6.39
CA ARG A 233 -12.76 -14.57 5.01
C ARG A 233 -11.87 -13.37 4.62
N THR A 234 -11.49 -12.52 5.58
CA THR A 234 -10.58 -11.40 5.36
C THR A 234 -9.21 -11.68 5.97
N VAL A 235 -8.16 -11.44 5.20
CA VAL A 235 -6.79 -11.31 5.69
C VAL A 235 -6.42 -9.83 5.65
N THR A 236 -6.41 -9.18 6.81
CA THR A 236 -5.98 -7.79 6.93
C THR A 236 -4.46 -7.71 7.06
N ILE A 237 -3.81 -7.04 6.13
CA ILE A 237 -2.35 -6.87 6.07
C ILE A 237 -2.02 -5.42 6.42
N ASN A 238 -1.09 -5.25 7.37
CA ASN A 238 -0.68 -3.94 7.84
C ASN A 238 0.79 -3.91 8.26
N SER A 239 1.32 -2.75 8.65
CA SER A 239 2.71 -2.61 9.11
C SER A 239 2.94 -1.33 9.92
N LEU A 240 4.10 -1.25 10.57
CA LEU A 240 4.57 -0.02 11.20
C LEU A 240 5.01 1.04 10.17
N SER A 241 5.23 0.64 8.93
CA SER A 241 5.96 1.40 7.90
C SER A 241 5.43 2.79 7.64
N LYS A 242 4.11 2.94 7.47
CA LYS A 242 3.49 4.17 6.96
C LYS A 242 3.00 5.06 8.10
N THR A 243 2.25 4.49 9.02
CA THR A 243 1.70 5.19 10.18
C THR A 243 2.81 5.79 11.06
N TYR A 244 3.93 5.07 11.23
CA TYR A 244 5.00 5.49 12.13
C TYR A 244 6.28 5.94 11.42
N SER A 245 6.26 6.09 10.09
CA SER A 245 7.39 6.57 9.28
C SER A 245 8.68 5.75 9.43
N VAL A 246 8.55 4.42 9.54
CA VAL A 246 9.66 3.48 9.74
C VAL A 246 9.72 2.42 8.63
N THR A 247 9.62 2.83 7.39
CA THR A 247 9.55 1.93 6.22
C THR A 247 10.72 0.95 6.13
N GLY A 248 11.91 1.35 6.60
CA GLY A 248 13.11 0.53 6.61
C GLY A 248 13.19 -0.50 7.74
N TRP A 249 12.30 -0.46 8.73
CA TRP A 249 12.33 -1.40 9.85
C TRP A 249 11.81 -2.78 9.50
N ARG A 250 11.04 -2.89 8.45
CA ARG A 250 10.47 -4.15 7.97
C ARG A 250 9.71 -4.92 9.06
N VAL A 251 8.77 -4.26 9.72
CA VAL A 251 7.85 -4.87 10.69
C VAL A 251 6.43 -4.69 10.19
N GLY A 252 5.77 -5.80 9.89
CA GLY A 252 4.39 -5.87 9.46
C GLY A 252 3.66 -7.01 10.15
N TYR A 253 2.39 -7.19 9.82
CA TYR A 253 1.58 -8.26 10.37
C TYR A 253 0.36 -8.55 9.48
N ALA A 254 -0.18 -9.77 9.64
CA ALA A 254 -1.49 -10.13 9.13
C ALA A 254 -2.42 -10.52 10.29
N ILE A 255 -3.70 -10.19 10.12
CA ILE A 255 -4.79 -10.57 11.01
C ILE A 255 -5.82 -11.32 10.19
N ALA A 256 -6.20 -12.54 10.60
CA ALA A 256 -7.22 -13.33 9.95
C ALA A 256 -7.77 -14.42 10.88
N ALA A 257 -8.74 -15.17 10.40
CA ALA A 257 -9.26 -16.35 11.09
C ALA A 257 -8.14 -17.36 11.43
N PRO A 258 -8.26 -18.14 12.50
CA PRO A 258 -7.20 -19.01 13.03
C PRO A 258 -6.65 -20.02 12.02
N ASP A 259 -7.47 -20.57 11.15
CA ASP A 259 -7.07 -21.55 10.11
C ASP A 259 -6.20 -20.89 9.04
N LEU A 260 -6.57 -19.68 8.58
CA LEU A 260 -5.78 -18.88 7.64
C LEU A 260 -4.45 -18.47 8.26
N ILE A 261 -4.47 -17.96 9.50
CA ILE A 261 -3.23 -17.57 10.20
C ILE A 261 -2.30 -18.77 10.41
N ASN A 262 -2.84 -19.95 10.71
CA ASN A 262 -2.01 -21.15 10.85
C ASN A 262 -1.27 -21.48 9.54
N GLY A 263 -1.95 -21.40 8.40
CA GLY A 263 -1.30 -21.56 7.08
C GLY A 263 -0.25 -20.51 6.79
N ILE A 264 -0.55 -19.24 7.08
CA ILE A 264 0.39 -18.12 6.86
C ILE A 264 1.62 -18.26 7.75
N ARG A 265 1.46 -18.67 9.02
CA ARG A 265 2.57 -18.93 9.95
C ARG A 265 3.52 -20.01 9.44
N GLN A 266 2.98 -21.11 8.89
CA GLN A 266 3.80 -22.19 8.32
C GLN A 266 4.65 -21.70 7.15
N VAL A 267 4.11 -20.85 6.28
CA VAL A 267 4.87 -20.25 5.18
C VAL A 267 5.91 -19.26 5.70
N HIS A 268 5.52 -18.35 6.59
CA HIS A 268 6.39 -17.35 7.19
C HIS A 268 7.62 -17.97 7.89
N ASP A 269 7.44 -19.08 8.60
CA ASP A 269 8.51 -19.81 9.29
C ASP A 269 9.67 -20.15 8.35
N PHE A 270 9.37 -20.56 7.11
CA PHE A 270 10.37 -20.96 6.13
C PHE A 270 10.81 -19.82 5.19
N LEU A 271 10.13 -18.70 5.18
CA LEU A 271 10.56 -17.53 4.40
C LEU A 271 11.63 -16.71 5.14
N THR A 272 11.39 -16.35 6.40
CA THR A 272 12.22 -15.37 7.11
C THR A 272 12.51 -15.72 8.57
N VAL A 273 11.85 -16.75 9.13
CA VAL A 273 11.92 -17.15 10.55
C VAL A 273 11.25 -16.14 11.49
N GLY A 274 11.36 -14.85 11.26
CA GLY A 274 10.73 -13.82 12.08
C GLY A 274 11.25 -12.41 11.83
N ALA A 275 10.45 -11.43 12.19
CA ALA A 275 10.84 -10.03 12.17
C ALA A 275 11.78 -9.70 13.34
N ALA A 276 12.59 -8.65 13.20
CA ALA A 276 13.58 -8.22 14.19
C ALA A 276 12.96 -7.97 15.57
N ALA A 277 13.36 -8.75 16.59
CA ALA A 277 12.79 -8.71 17.93
C ALA A 277 12.83 -7.32 18.59
N PRO A 278 13.94 -6.55 18.57
CA PRO A 278 13.95 -5.23 19.21
C PRO A 278 13.00 -4.23 18.50
N LEU A 279 12.77 -4.39 17.20
CA LEU A 279 11.84 -3.52 16.47
C LEU A 279 10.37 -3.89 16.72
N GLN A 280 10.08 -5.14 17.08
CA GLN A 280 8.76 -5.54 17.57
C GLN A 280 8.48 -4.90 18.96
N GLU A 281 9.46 -4.82 19.85
CA GLU A 281 9.32 -4.11 21.12
C GLU A 281 9.03 -2.61 20.91
N ALA A 282 9.71 -1.97 19.98
CA ALA A 282 9.37 -0.60 19.59
C ALA A 282 7.95 -0.51 19.01
N GLY A 283 7.49 -1.56 18.32
CA GLY A 283 6.12 -1.71 17.85
C GLY A 283 5.08 -1.73 18.98
N VAL A 284 5.41 -2.32 20.13
CA VAL A 284 4.54 -2.27 21.33
C VAL A 284 4.27 -0.83 21.74
N TYR A 285 5.33 -0.02 21.82
CA TYR A 285 5.20 1.41 22.11
C TYR A 285 4.37 2.14 21.06
N ALA A 286 4.67 1.90 19.77
CA ALA A 286 3.99 2.56 18.66
C ALA A 286 2.48 2.27 18.64
N MET A 287 2.07 1.01 18.85
CA MET A 287 0.65 0.63 18.90
C MET A 287 -0.09 1.23 20.11
N GLY A 288 0.63 1.58 21.18
CA GLY A 288 0.08 2.23 22.36
C GLY A 288 -0.01 3.74 22.28
N LEU A 289 0.31 4.37 21.15
CA LEU A 289 0.20 5.83 21.01
C LEU A 289 -1.27 6.28 21.09
N PRO A 290 -1.53 7.47 21.67
CA PRO A 290 -2.89 7.94 21.89
C PRO A 290 -3.55 8.42 20.58
N PRO A 291 -4.90 8.56 20.55
CA PRO A 291 -5.66 8.99 19.37
C PRO A 291 -5.15 10.29 18.74
N GLU A 292 -4.63 11.21 19.53
CA GLU A 292 -4.09 12.50 19.09
C GLU A 292 -2.93 12.34 18.11
N TYR A 293 -2.14 11.26 18.24
CA TYR A 293 -1.08 10.96 17.28
C TYR A 293 -1.64 10.72 15.88
N TYR A 294 -2.68 9.90 15.77
CA TYR A 294 -3.29 9.52 14.50
C TYR A 294 -4.03 10.71 13.87
N ASN A 295 -4.71 11.53 14.68
CA ASN A 295 -5.37 12.75 14.24
C ASN A 295 -4.36 13.77 13.69
N HIS A 296 -3.22 13.94 14.39
CA HIS A 296 -2.13 14.80 13.93
C HIS A 296 -1.52 14.28 12.62
N LEU A 297 -1.26 12.97 12.53
CA LEU A 297 -0.76 12.33 11.31
C LEU A 297 -1.66 12.61 10.11
N GLN A 298 -2.97 12.43 10.28
CA GLN A 298 -3.98 12.67 9.24
C GLN A 298 -3.99 14.13 8.80
N THR A 299 -4.01 15.08 9.75
CA THR A 299 -3.99 16.52 9.49
C THR A 299 -2.74 16.95 8.73
N GLU A 300 -1.57 16.46 9.12
CA GLU A 300 -0.30 16.79 8.50
C GLU A 300 -0.20 16.25 7.06
N TYR A 301 -0.69 15.03 6.82
CA TYR A 301 -0.73 14.51 5.45
C TYR A 301 -1.77 15.23 4.58
N GLN A 302 -2.91 15.61 5.14
CA GLN A 302 -3.90 16.42 4.41
C GLN A 302 -3.31 17.77 4.01
N ARG A 303 -2.61 18.45 4.91
CA ARG A 303 -1.94 19.74 4.63
C ARG A 303 -0.91 19.60 3.50
N ARG A 304 -0.07 18.56 3.53
CA ARG A 304 0.92 18.26 2.48
C ARG A 304 0.26 17.94 1.15
N ARG A 305 -0.84 17.18 1.17
CA ARG A 305 -1.65 16.91 -0.02
C ARG A 305 -2.15 18.22 -0.65
N ASP A 306 -2.78 19.06 0.16
CA ASP A 306 -3.41 20.29 -0.33
C ASP A 306 -2.36 21.28 -0.85
N PHE A 307 -1.18 21.34 -0.22
CA PHE A 307 -0.04 22.09 -0.73
C PHE A 307 0.42 21.56 -2.10
N LEU A 308 0.70 20.26 -2.19
CA LEU A 308 1.23 19.71 -3.45
C LEU A 308 0.18 19.70 -4.57
N LEU A 309 -1.13 19.58 -4.30
CA LEU A 309 -2.17 19.65 -5.31
C LEU A 309 -2.17 20.99 -6.05
N GLY A 310 -2.02 22.10 -5.33
CA GLY A 310 -2.01 23.42 -5.94
C GLY A 310 -0.87 23.65 -6.95
N VAL A 311 0.28 23.04 -6.74
CA VAL A 311 1.47 23.26 -7.58
C VAL A 311 1.34 22.65 -8.98
N PRO A 312 1.08 21.34 -9.14
CA PRO A 312 0.80 20.74 -10.44
C PRO A 312 -0.35 21.42 -11.20
N GLU A 313 -1.45 21.76 -10.51
CA GLU A 313 -2.59 22.48 -11.12
C GLU A 313 -2.17 23.83 -11.68
N GLU A 314 -1.37 24.61 -10.95
CA GLU A 314 -0.81 25.89 -11.42
C GLU A 314 0.09 25.71 -12.66
N THR A 315 0.70 24.55 -12.82
CA THR A 315 1.67 24.28 -13.90
C THR A 315 1.08 23.50 -15.08
N GLY A 316 -0.22 23.19 -15.06
CA GLY A 316 -0.94 22.62 -16.19
C GLY A 316 -1.20 21.11 -16.09
N PHE A 317 -0.90 20.47 -14.95
CA PHE A 317 -1.34 19.10 -14.73
C PHE A 317 -2.82 19.06 -14.36
N LYS A 318 -3.53 18.09 -14.88
CA LYS A 318 -4.85 17.73 -14.38
C LYS A 318 -4.70 16.73 -13.23
N CYS A 319 -4.89 17.19 -12.00
CA CYS A 319 -4.73 16.36 -10.81
C CYS A 319 -6.00 15.60 -10.45
N TYR A 320 -5.86 14.34 -10.06
CA TYR A 320 -6.94 13.57 -9.45
C TYR A 320 -6.77 13.60 -7.93
N ARG A 321 -7.65 14.35 -7.24
CA ARG A 321 -7.56 14.58 -5.79
C ARG A 321 -7.69 13.27 -5.02
N PRO A 322 -6.67 12.87 -4.21
CA PRO A 322 -6.73 11.65 -3.42
C PRO A 322 -7.55 11.87 -2.15
N ASP A 323 -8.28 10.83 -1.74
CA ASP A 323 -9.03 10.77 -0.48
C ASP A 323 -8.22 10.09 0.64
N GLY A 324 -7.12 9.44 0.28
CA GLY A 324 -6.23 8.78 1.24
C GLY A 324 -4.87 8.42 0.65
N ALA A 325 -4.09 7.64 1.40
CA ALA A 325 -2.68 7.40 1.15
C ALA A 325 -1.89 8.72 1.04
N TYR A 326 -0.81 8.76 0.29
CA TYR A 326 -0.03 9.99 0.11
C TYR A 326 0.52 10.13 -1.32
N TYR A 327 -0.35 9.81 -2.29
CA TYR A 327 -0.05 9.86 -3.71
C TYR A 327 -1.07 10.71 -4.46
N ILE A 328 -0.60 11.34 -5.54
CA ILE A 328 -1.45 12.04 -6.50
C ILE A 328 -1.14 11.48 -7.88
N ILE A 329 -2.14 10.92 -8.56
CA ILE A 329 -2.10 10.66 -9.98
C ILE A 329 -2.49 11.94 -10.71
N THR A 330 -1.74 12.26 -11.76
CA THR A 330 -2.01 13.42 -12.63
C THR A 330 -2.05 12.99 -14.08
N ASP A 331 -2.91 13.62 -14.86
CA ASP A 331 -2.94 13.53 -16.31
C ASP A 331 -1.94 14.54 -16.90
N ILE A 332 -1.17 14.10 -17.89
CA ILE A 332 -0.11 14.87 -18.56
C ILE A 332 -0.38 15.12 -20.05
N SER A 333 -1.58 14.82 -20.53
CA SER A 333 -1.94 14.90 -21.96
C SER A 333 -1.74 16.30 -22.57
N GLU A 334 -1.89 17.36 -21.75
CA GLU A 334 -1.71 18.74 -22.18
C GLU A 334 -0.24 19.15 -22.45
N PHE A 335 0.73 18.33 -22.00
CA PHE A 335 2.16 18.67 -22.19
C PHE A 335 2.73 18.22 -23.56
N GLY A 336 1.97 17.47 -24.36
CA GLY A 336 2.33 17.10 -25.73
C GLY A 336 3.46 16.07 -25.85
N PHE A 337 3.79 15.35 -24.77
CA PHE A 337 4.76 14.23 -24.81
C PHE A 337 4.09 12.97 -25.37
N GLN A 338 4.88 12.11 -25.99
CA GLN A 338 4.37 10.88 -26.57
C GLN A 338 3.80 9.93 -25.49
N ASN A 339 4.45 9.88 -24.34
CA ASN A 339 4.03 9.03 -23.22
C ASN A 339 4.61 9.51 -21.88
N ASP A 340 4.16 8.88 -20.80
CA ASP A 340 4.56 9.13 -19.42
C ASP A 340 6.04 8.87 -19.14
N VAL A 341 6.67 7.91 -19.81
CA VAL A 341 8.10 7.59 -19.63
C VAL A 341 8.96 8.72 -20.18
N GLU A 342 8.66 9.21 -21.39
CA GLU A 342 9.35 10.36 -21.99
C GLU A 342 9.19 11.61 -21.09
N PHE A 343 7.96 11.87 -20.65
CA PHE A 343 7.67 12.99 -19.76
C PHE A 343 8.43 12.88 -18.44
N THR A 344 8.43 11.70 -17.81
CA THR A 344 9.16 11.46 -16.55
C THR A 344 10.66 11.68 -16.72
N GLN A 345 11.26 11.25 -17.84
CA GLN A 345 12.66 11.51 -18.14
C GLN A 345 12.95 13.03 -18.30
N HIS A 346 12.02 13.76 -18.96
CA HIS A 346 12.11 15.21 -19.08
C HIS A 346 12.05 15.87 -17.70
N LEU A 347 11.10 15.48 -16.84
CA LEU A 347 11.00 16.01 -15.46
C LEU A 347 12.29 15.80 -14.67
N ILE A 348 12.87 14.61 -14.73
CA ILE A 348 14.10 14.30 -13.99
C ILE A 348 15.27 15.13 -14.50
N LYS A 349 15.51 15.15 -15.82
CA LYS A 349 16.73 15.71 -16.41
C LYS A 349 16.70 17.23 -16.57
N ASN A 350 15.55 17.80 -16.91
CA ASN A 350 15.43 19.21 -17.28
C ASN A 350 14.79 20.06 -16.18
N ILE A 351 13.85 19.47 -15.41
CA ILE A 351 13.12 20.15 -14.35
C ILE A 351 13.74 19.84 -12.98
N GLY A 352 14.26 18.62 -12.81
CA GLY A 352 14.90 18.18 -11.58
C GLY A 352 13.91 17.65 -10.54
N VAL A 353 12.80 17.06 -10.97
CA VAL A 353 11.82 16.38 -10.10
C VAL A 353 11.57 14.96 -10.64
N ALA A 354 11.66 13.95 -9.79
CA ALA A 354 11.39 12.57 -10.14
C ALA A 354 10.00 12.14 -9.67
N VAL A 355 9.24 11.53 -10.58
CA VAL A 355 7.91 10.97 -10.36
C VAL A 355 7.88 9.52 -10.86
N VAL A 356 6.76 8.80 -10.69
CA VAL A 356 6.60 7.46 -11.25
C VAL A 356 5.73 7.54 -12.50
N PRO A 357 6.18 6.97 -13.65
CA PRO A 357 5.35 6.88 -14.84
C PRO A 357 4.12 6.00 -14.57
N GLY A 358 2.95 6.47 -15.02
CA GLY A 358 1.65 5.84 -14.74
C GLY A 358 1.50 4.46 -15.36
N SER A 359 2.10 4.26 -16.55
CA SER A 359 2.10 2.96 -17.25
C SER A 359 2.59 1.78 -16.41
N SER A 360 3.44 2.05 -15.41
CA SER A 360 3.97 1.02 -14.51
C SER A 360 2.94 0.44 -13.54
N PHE A 361 1.77 1.05 -13.41
CA PHE A 361 0.70 0.59 -12.51
C PHE A 361 -0.40 -0.20 -13.21
N TYR A 362 -0.27 -0.45 -14.51
CA TYR A 362 -1.27 -1.16 -15.31
C TYR A 362 -0.67 -2.39 -15.99
N ARG A 363 -1.51 -3.40 -16.20
CA ARG A 363 -1.15 -4.57 -17.02
C ARG A 363 -0.77 -4.17 -18.46
N LYS A 364 -1.56 -3.25 -19.03
CA LYS A 364 -1.31 -2.67 -20.36
C LYS A 364 -0.79 -1.26 -20.19
N SER A 365 0.45 -1.01 -20.62
CA SER A 365 1.12 0.29 -20.45
C SER A 365 0.34 1.47 -21.05
N GLU A 366 -0.43 1.22 -22.11
CA GLU A 366 -1.22 2.24 -22.79
C GLU A 366 -2.27 2.90 -21.88
N MET A 367 -2.78 2.16 -20.88
CA MET A 367 -3.79 2.67 -19.94
C MET A 367 -3.24 3.78 -19.03
N GLY A 368 -1.95 3.75 -18.71
CA GLY A 368 -1.29 4.75 -17.89
C GLY A 368 -0.38 5.71 -18.64
N ALA A 369 -0.32 5.61 -20.00
CA ALA A 369 0.66 6.32 -20.82
C ALA A 369 0.56 7.86 -20.79
N GLN A 370 -0.52 8.41 -20.28
CA GLN A 370 -0.72 9.85 -20.08
C GLN A 370 -0.87 10.20 -18.60
N GLN A 371 -0.30 9.39 -17.69
CA GLN A 371 -0.37 9.62 -16.26
C GLN A 371 1.01 9.59 -15.61
N VAL A 372 1.18 10.34 -14.53
CA VAL A 372 2.33 10.22 -13.62
C VAL A 372 1.84 10.27 -12.17
N ARG A 373 2.58 9.62 -11.25
CA ARG A 373 2.28 9.61 -9.82
C ARG A 373 3.31 10.41 -9.04
N PHE A 374 2.86 11.40 -8.29
CA PHE A 374 3.62 12.10 -7.26
C PHE A 374 3.39 11.47 -5.89
N CYS A 375 4.36 11.58 -4.97
CA CYS A 375 4.14 11.37 -3.54
C CYS A 375 4.39 12.65 -2.76
N TYR A 376 3.58 12.87 -1.70
CA TYR A 376 3.71 14.05 -0.81
C TYR A 376 4.11 13.71 0.63
N CYS A 377 4.60 12.49 0.87
CA CYS A 377 5.16 12.10 2.16
C CYS A 377 6.58 12.64 2.34
N LYS A 378 6.74 13.96 2.23
CA LYS A 378 8.03 14.67 2.27
C LYS A 378 7.96 15.82 3.27
N LYS A 379 9.14 16.28 3.68
CA LYS A 379 9.27 17.54 4.45
C LYS A 379 8.74 18.71 3.65
N ASP A 380 8.35 19.78 4.36
CA ASP A 380 7.85 20.98 3.72
C ASP A 380 8.90 21.60 2.81
N GLU A 381 10.16 21.67 3.25
CA GLU A 381 11.26 22.21 2.45
C GLU A 381 11.48 21.40 1.16
N THR A 382 11.28 20.06 1.21
CA THR A 382 11.39 19.21 0.03
C THR A 382 10.24 19.47 -0.95
N LEU A 383 9.01 19.64 -0.44
CA LEU A 383 7.85 19.95 -1.26
C LEU A 383 7.93 21.35 -1.88
N GLU A 384 8.38 22.35 -1.11
CA GLU A 384 8.60 23.73 -1.58
C GLU A 384 9.65 23.77 -2.69
N ALA A 385 10.79 23.11 -2.49
CA ALA A 385 11.84 23.03 -3.50
C ALA A 385 11.37 22.30 -4.78
N ALA A 386 10.53 21.25 -4.64
CA ALA A 386 9.92 20.59 -5.79
C ALA A 386 8.93 21.52 -6.52
N ALA A 387 8.14 22.29 -5.78
CA ALA A 387 7.22 23.29 -6.30
C ALA A 387 7.93 24.35 -7.15
N GLU A 388 9.04 24.90 -6.63
CA GLU A 388 9.86 25.88 -7.35
C GLU A 388 10.39 25.32 -8.68
N ARG A 389 10.80 24.04 -8.68
CA ARG A 389 11.29 23.38 -9.91
C ARG A 389 10.15 23.12 -10.89
N LEU A 390 9.00 22.61 -10.44
CA LEU A 390 7.84 22.33 -11.29
C LEU A 390 7.30 23.57 -11.98
N ARG A 391 7.36 24.76 -11.34
CA ARG A 391 6.93 26.03 -11.96
C ARG A 391 7.75 26.41 -13.20
N LYS A 392 8.90 25.78 -13.46
CA LYS A 392 9.68 25.97 -14.69
C LYS A 392 9.11 25.24 -15.91
N LEU A 393 8.06 24.45 -15.74
CA LEU A 393 7.33 23.81 -16.84
C LEU A 393 6.49 24.79 -17.67
N ARG A 394 6.29 26.01 -17.19
CA ARG A 394 5.61 27.10 -17.91
C ARG A 394 6.57 27.91 -18.79
#